data_6edbb320d81c08a70f5c62eb7f9fa499
#
_entry.id   6edbb320d81c08a70f5c62eb7f9fa499
#
_cell.length_a   1.000
_cell.length_b   1.000
_cell.length_c   1.000
_cell.angle_alpha   90.00
_cell.angle_beta   90.00
_cell.angle_gamma   90.00
#
_symmetry.space_group_name_H-M   'P 1'
#
loop_
_entity.id
_entity.type
_entity.pdbx_description
1 polymer ?
#
loop_
_entity_poly.entity_id
_entity_poly.type
_entity_poly.pdbx_seq_one_letter_code
_entity_poly.pdbx_strand_id
1 'polypeptide(L)'
;MKINKGKVPRARRVLIYGENGIGKSTLAAQFPKPIFLNLEDGIGDLDCDSTGVIRSVTEFYQWLMHLVETDYETIVVDTADWLEKLIFAEVAAEANKKTIDDIGYGKGYQSVELKWKSLFDGFAFLWGQGRHIVFTCHEMIEKFVNPEGDSYNYWRPSLHVKGSGCVTEWCDEVLFLRYRTNTITKEEGFGAKRAVAIGGKERFMCCTKSAAHEAKNRLGMPDELPPTFEAIARYLPPVQFQGNRPAAAVEPVKPAKGNITGIVRDGSSKSNVVVGVESPF
;
A
#
# COMPACT_ATOMS: atom_id res chain seq x y z
N MET A 1 27.12 -2.35 18.37
CA MET A 1 25.87 -1.56 18.34
C MET A 1 26.18 -0.18 17.73
N LYS A 2 25.34 0.30 16.79
CA LYS A 2 25.50 1.61 16.16
C LYS A 2 24.37 2.53 16.65
N ILE A 3 24.72 3.67 17.22
CA ILE A 3 23.75 4.69 17.65
C ILE A 3 23.67 5.76 16.57
N ASN A 4 22.49 5.96 15.99
CA ASN A 4 22.24 7.07 15.07
C ASN A 4 21.88 8.32 15.86
N LYS A 5 22.56 9.43 15.59
CA LYS A 5 22.26 10.75 16.18
C LYS A 5 21.60 11.64 15.14
N GLY A 6 20.46 12.24 15.50
CA GLY A 6 19.72 13.15 14.63
C GLY A 6 18.90 12.47 13.52
N LYS A 7 18.52 13.26 12.50
CA LYS A 7 17.73 12.77 11.35
C LYS A 7 18.61 11.90 10.45
N VAL A 8 18.15 10.71 10.11
CA VAL A 8 18.82 9.83 9.15
C VAL A 8 18.09 9.94 7.81
N PRO A 9 18.74 10.52 6.76
CA PRO A 9 18.16 10.55 5.43
C PRO A 9 17.88 9.13 4.92
N ARG A 10 16.66 8.87 4.45
CA ARG A 10 16.25 7.58 3.92
C ARG A 10 15.33 7.78 2.73
N ALA A 11 15.35 6.85 1.79
CA ALA A 11 14.31 6.71 0.78
C ALA A 11 12.93 6.63 1.44
N ARG A 12 11.88 6.99 0.73
CA ARG A 12 10.54 7.11 1.32
C ARG A 12 9.63 5.99 0.84
N ARG A 13 8.70 5.61 1.71
CA ARG A 13 7.62 4.70 1.45
C ARG A 13 6.35 5.52 1.40
N VAL A 14 5.79 5.66 0.22
CA VAL A 14 4.70 6.60 -0.07
C VAL A 14 3.47 5.82 -0.54
N LEU A 15 2.31 6.14 -0.02
CA LEU A 15 1.02 5.70 -0.54
C LEU A 15 0.33 6.91 -1.17
N ILE A 16 -0.04 6.80 -2.45
CA ILE A 16 -0.78 7.80 -3.21
C ILE A 16 -2.14 7.22 -3.52
N TYR A 17 -3.22 7.81 -3.01
CA TYR A 17 -4.55 7.30 -3.30
C TYR A 17 -5.51 8.39 -3.78
N GLY A 18 -6.60 8.00 -4.43
CA GLY A 18 -7.60 8.88 -4.99
C GLY A 18 -8.44 8.20 -6.06
N GLU A 19 -9.38 8.94 -6.66
CA GLU A 19 -10.29 8.41 -7.67
C GLU A 19 -9.57 7.95 -8.95
N ASN A 20 -10.28 7.19 -9.77
CA ASN A 20 -9.78 6.77 -11.08
C ASN A 20 -9.50 7.99 -11.97
N GLY A 21 -8.35 7.97 -12.67
CA GLY A 21 -7.98 9.04 -13.60
C GLY A 21 -7.51 10.34 -12.94
N ILE A 22 -7.41 10.44 -11.61
CA ILE A 22 -6.94 11.65 -10.90
C ILE A 22 -5.44 11.96 -11.16
N GLY A 23 -4.66 10.96 -11.59
CA GLY A 23 -3.24 11.12 -11.90
C GLY A 23 -2.29 10.47 -10.89
N LYS A 24 -2.71 9.43 -10.18
CA LYS A 24 -1.86 8.68 -9.23
C LYS A 24 -0.60 8.11 -9.90
N SER A 25 -0.79 7.33 -10.97
CA SER A 25 0.32 6.71 -11.70
C SER A 25 1.16 7.76 -12.42
N THR A 26 0.55 8.84 -12.92
CA THR A 26 1.28 9.99 -13.49
C THR A 26 2.19 10.67 -12.47
N LEU A 27 1.75 10.82 -11.22
CA LEU A 27 2.60 11.35 -10.16
C LEU A 27 3.71 10.36 -9.78
N ALA A 28 3.38 9.07 -9.67
CA ALA A 28 4.36 8.03 -9.35
C ALA A 28 5.46 7.92 -10.42
N ALA A 29 5.12 8.11 -11.71
CA ALA A 29 6.07 8.10 -12.82
C ALA A 29 7.07 9.26 -12.80
N GLN A 30 6.81 10.33 -12.05
CA GLN A 30 7.74 11.46 -11.91
C GLN A 30 8.84 11.21 -10.86
N PHE A 31 8.77 10.13 -10.09
CA PHE A 31 9.82 9.75 -9.15
C PHE A 31 11.11 9.33 -9.90
N PRO A 32 12.29 9.38 -9.25
CA PRO A 32 13.54 9.00 -9.89
C PRO A 32 13.55 7.55 -10.40
N LYS A 33 13.85 7.33 -11.67
CA LYS A 33 13.98 6.02 -12.33
C LYS A 33 12.93 5.00 -11.86
N PRO A 34 11.65 5.22 -12.11
CA PRO A 34 10.59 4.36 -11.64
C PRO A 34 10.48 3.08 -12.47
N ILE A 35 10.16 1.97 -11.82
CA ILE A 35 9.65 0.74 -12.42
C ILE A 35 8.28 0.43 -11.83
N PHE A 36 7.30 0.17 -12.68
CA PHE A 36 5.95 -0.18 -12.27
C PHE A 36 5.77 -1.70 -12.20
N LEU A 37 5.43 -2.20 -11.03
CA LEU A 37 4.87 -3.52 -10.83
C LEU A 37 3.38 -3.44 -11.15
N ASN A 38 3.03 -3.79 -12.39
CA ASN A 38 1.68 -3.61 -12.94
C ASN A 38 0.75 -4.72 -12.47
N LEU A 39 -0.29 -4.37 -11.74
CA LEU A 39 -1.32 -5.29 -11.23
C LEU A 39 -2.68 -5.04 -11.88
N GLU A 40 -2.87 -3.85 -12.43
CA GLU A 40 -4.05 -3.41 -13.14
C GLU A 40 -3.66 -2.96 -14.55
N ASP A 41 -4.30 -3.46 -15.58
CA ASP A 41 -3.96 -3.16 -16.99
C ASP A 41 -4.33 -1.71 -17.37
N GLY A 42 -3.69 -0.73 -16.70
CA GLY A 42 -4.04 0.69 -16.80
C GLY A 42 -2.91 1.66 -17.15
N ILE A 43 -1.67 1.17 -17.34
CA ILE A 43 -0.49 2.04 -17.52
C ILE A 43 0.01 2.16 -18.96
N GLY A 44 -0.72 1.59 -19.95
CA GLY A 44 -0.26 1.51 -21.33
C GLY A 44 0.00 2.84 -22.03
N ASP A 45 -0.60 3.93 -21.56
CA ASP A 45 -0.40 5.29 -22.11
C ASP A 45 0.62 6.13 -21.31
N LEU A 46 1.29 5.52 -20.31
CA LEU A 46 2.26 6.19 -19.48
C LEU A 46 3.68 5.86 -19.95
N ASP A 47 4.48 6.89 -20.23
CA ASP A 47 5.90 6.71 -20.59
C ASP A 47 6.71 6.34 -19.35
N CYS A 48 6.77 5.05 -19.05
CA CYS A 48 7.50 4.50 -17.91
C CYS A 48 7.87 3.03 -18.14
N ASP A 49 8.91 2.57 -17.46
CA ASP A 49 9.24 1.15 -17.41
C ASP A 49 8.23 0.40 -16.54
N SER A 50 7.76 -0.74 -17.03
CA SER A 50 6.77 -1.54 -16.32
C SER A 50 6.93 -3.03 -16.58
N THR A 51 6.44 -3.83 -15.65
CA THR A 51 6.26 -5.27 -15.87
C THR A 51 5.05 -5.53 -16.76
N GLY A 52 4.93 -6.75 -17.30
CA GLY A 52 3.61 -7.24 -17.72
C GLY A 52 2.65 -7.28 -16.52
N VAL A 53 1.36 -7.55 -16.79
CA VAL A 53 0.36 -7.63 -15.71
C VAL A 53 0.64 -8.84 -14.82
N ILE A 54 0.98 -8.59 -13.58
CA ILE A 54 1.27 -9.60 -12.55
C ILE A 54 -0.06 -10.23 -12.09
N ARG A 55 -0.12 -11.55 -12.11
CA ARG A 55 -1.35 -12.31 -11.87
C ARG A 55 -1.35 -13.13 -10.58
N SER A 56 -0.22 -13.21 -9.86
CA SER A 56 -0.12 -13.97 -8.62
C SER A 56 0.85 -13.32 -7.64
N VAL A 57 0.68 -13.62 -6.35
CA VAL A 57 1.60 -13.15 -5.30
C VAL A 57 2.98 -13.80 -5.48
N THR A 58 3.03 -15.06 -5.94
CA THR A 58 4.30 -15.73 -6.26
C THR A 58 5.09 -14.99 -7.35
N GLU A 59 4.42 -14.61 -8.44
CA GLU A 59 5.03 -13.82 -9.52
C GLU A 59 5.50 -12.44 -9.00
N PHE A 60 4.69 -11.83 -8.13
CA PHE A 60 5.05 -10.57 -7.49
C PHE A 60 6.35 -10.69 -6.69
N TYR A 61 6.52 -11.75 -5.89
CA TYR A 61 7.77 -12.02 -5.17
C TYR A 61 8.96 -12.23 -6.11
N GLN A 62 8.77 -12.93 -7.24
CA GLN A 62 9.82 -13.11 -8.24
C GLN A 62 10.31 -11.77 -8.80
N TRP A 63 9.39 -10.84 -9.05
CA TRP A 63 9.74 -9.49 -9.47
C TRP A 63 10.50 -8.74 -8.37
N LEU A 64 10.08 -8.79 -7.10
CA LEU A 64 10.82 -8.16 -6.01
C LEU A 64 12.27 -8.69 -5.93
N MET A 65 12.46 -9.98 -6.11
CA MET A 65 13.80 -10.59 -6.13
C MET A 65 14.62 -10.13 -7.34
N HIS A 66 14.02 -10.08 -8.53
CA HIS A 66 14.69 -9.61 -9.74
C HIS A 66 15.14 -8.14 -9.61
N LEU A 67 14.32 -7.30 -9.01
CA LEU A 67 14.59 -5.87 -8.84
C LEU A 67 15.81 -5.59 -7.95
N VAL A 68 16.23 -6.52 -7.13
CA VAL A 68 17.47 -6.39 -6.31
C VAL A 68 18.68 -6.08 -7.16
N GLU A 69 18.75 -6.67 -8.37
CA GLU A 69 19.89 -6.59 -9.27
C GLU A 69 19.79 -5.45 -10.31
N THR A 70 18.72 -4.67 -10.27
CA THR A 70 18.47 -3.56 -11.21
C THR A 70 18.98 -2.22 -10.68
N ASP A 71 18.94 -1.19 -11.51
CA ASP A 71 19.32 0.19 -11.15
C ASP A 71 18.13 1.14 -10.97
N TYR A 72 16.89 0.61 -10.92
CA TYR A 72 15.71 1.41 -10.62
C TYR A 72 15.79 1.99 -9.21
N GLU A 73 15.49 3.27 -9.08
CA GLU A 73 15.55 4.00 -7.82
C GLU A 73 14.18 4.08 -7.11
N THR A 74 13.10 3.81 -7.85
CA THR A 74 11.74 3.79 -7.32
C THR A 74 11.01 2.55 -7.79
N ILE A 75 10.41 1.83 -6.85
CA ILE A 75 9.52 0.71 -7.12
C ILE A 75 8.09 1.19 -6.92
N VAL A 76 7.29 1.16 -7.97
CA VAL A 76 5.88 1.55 -7.95
C VAL A 76 5.00 0.30 -8.00
N VAL A 77 4.09 0.16 -7.06
CA VAL A 77 3.07 -0.90 -7.04
C VAL A 77 1.75 -0.28 -7.50
N ASP A 78 1.29 -0.64 -8.69
CA ASP A 78 0.10 -0.06 -9.31
C ASP A 78 -0.95 -1.15 -9.61
N THR A 79 -1.92 -1.39 -8.69
CA THR A 79 -2.24 -0.68 -7.44
C THR A 79 -2.24 -1.62 -6.23
N ALA A 80 -2.14 -1.06 -5.02
CA ALA A 80 -2.14 -1.82 -3.77
C ALA A 80 -3.45 -2.59 -3.52
N ASP A 81 -4.59 -2.03 -3.90
CA ASP A 81 -5.89 -2.71 -3.77
C ASP A 81 -6.01 -3.92 -4.72
N TRP A 82 -5.37 -3.90 -5.89
CA TRP A 82 -5.26 -5.08 -6.75
C TRP A 82 -4.29 -6.11 -6.17
N LEU A 83 -3.18 -5.69 -5.57
CA LEU A 83 -2.30 -6.60 -4.84
C LEU A 83 -3.04 -7.28 -3.69
N GLU A 84 -3.87 -6.55 -2.95
CA GLU A 84 -4.70 -7.14 -1.88
C GLU A 84 -5.66 -8.18 -2.40
N LYS A 85 -6.28 -7.98 -3.59
CA LYS A 85 -7.13 -8.99 -4.24
C LYS A 85 -6.37 -10.28 -4.56
N LEU A 86 -5.12 -10.16 -5.04
CA LEU A 86 -4.26 -11.34 -5.26
C LEU A 86 -3.95 -12.06 -3.95
N ILE A 87 -3.66 -11.32 -2.88
CA ILE A 87 -3.44 -11.89 -1.54
C ILE A 87 -4.70 -12.62 -1.05
N PHE A 88 -5.89 -12.03 -1.24
CA PHE A 88 -7.16 -12.67 -0.88
C PHE A 88 -7.36 -13.99 -1.62
N ALA A 89 -7.11 -14.00 -2.92
CA ALA A 89 -7.23 -15.19 -3.74
C ALA A 89 -6.27 -16.31 -3.30
N GLU A 90 -5.02 -15.95 -3.01
CA GLU A 90 -4.01 -16.90 -2.53
C GLU A 90 -4.39 -17.49 -1.17
N VAL A 91 -4.78 -16.64 -0.19
CA VAL A 91 -5.21 -17.09 1.15
C VAL A 91 -6.44 -17.99 1.06
N ALA A 92 -7.40 -17.67 0.20
CA ALA A 92 -8.58 -18.52 -0.01
C ALA A 92 -8.18 -19.89 -0.61
N ALA A 93 -7.29 -19.90 -1.59
CA ALA A 93 -6.80 -21.12 -2.23
C ALA A 93 -6.00 -22.01 -1.24
N GLU A 94 -5.11 -21.42 -0.42
CA GLU A 94 -4.37 -22.13 0.62
C GLU A 94 -5.30 -22.80 1.64
N ALA A 95 -6.45 -22.17 1.93
CA ALA A 95 -7.47 -22.71 2.81
C ALA A 95 -8.46 -23.68 2.11
N ASN A 96 -8.29 -23.97 0.82
CA ASN A 96 -9.24 -24.72 -0.01
C ASN A 96 -10.65 -24.11 0.03
N LYS A 97 -10.76 -22.79 -0.02
CA LYS A 97 -11.99 -22.01 -0.03
C LYS A 97 -12.13 -21.23 -1.33
N LYS A 98 -13.37 -20.85 -1.68
CA LYS A 98 -13.64 -20.04 -2.88
C LYS A 98 -13.32 -18.57 -2.64
N THR A 99 -13.63 -18.09 -1.45
CA THR A 99 -13.40 -16.70 -1.05
C THR A 99 -12.81 -16.64 0.35
N ILE A 100 -12.23 -15.48 0.68
CA ILE A 100 -11.69 -15.22 2.02
C ILE A 100 -12.78 -15.25 3.10
N ASP A 101 -14.00 -14.86 2.76
CA ASP A 101 -15.15 -14.84 3.70
C ASP A 101 -15.59 -16.24 4.10
N ASP A 102 -15.31 -17.25 3.26
CA ASP A 102 -15.58 -18.66 3.58
C ASP A 102 -14.64 -19.21 4.66
N ILE A 103 -13.60 -18.45 5.04
CA ILE A 103 -12.67 -18.78 6.11
C ILE A 103 -13.21 -18.22 7.41
N GLY A 104 -13.84 -19.07 8.22
CA GLY A 104 -14.59 -18.68 9.41
C GLY A 104 -13.79 -17.88 10.44
N TYR A 105 -14.51 -17.13 11.27
CA TYR A 105 -14.00 -16.40 12.44
C TYR A 105 -12.91 -15.35 12.15
N GLY A 106 -12.91 -14.75 10.98
CA GLY A 106 -11.95 -13.71 10.60
C GLY A 106 -10.50 -14.19 10.45
N LYS A 107 -10.24 -15.50 10.48
CA LYS A 107 -8.90 -16.08 10.31
C LYS A 107 -8.31 -15.77 8.93
N GLY A 108 -9.15 -15.74 7.90
CA GLY A 108 -8.71 -15.36 6.55
C GLY A 108 -8.03 -13.99 6.53
N TYR A 109 -8.65 -13.00 7.16
CA TYR A 109 -8.11 -11.65 7.25
C TYR A 109 -6.85 -11.53 8.13
N GLN A 110 -6.65 -12.43 9.11
CA GLN A 110 -5.39 -12.52 9.85
C GLN A 110 -4.26 -13.06 8.94
N SER A 111 -4.57 -14.04 8.09
CA SER A 111 -3.61 -14.55 7.11
C SER A 111 -3.23 -13.49 6.08
N VAL A 112 -4.17 -12.67 5.63
CA VAL A 112 -3.90 -11.51 4.75
C VAL A 112 -2.93 -10.52 5.42
N GLU A 113 -3.14 -10.21 6.69
CA GLU A 113 -2.23 -9.35 7.45
C GLU A 113 -0.80 -9.91 7.51
N LEU A 114 -0.66 -11.23 7.69
CA LEU A 114 0.64 -11.90 7.67
C LEU A 114 1.30 -11.86 6.29
N LYS A 115 0.51 -12.03 5.21
CA LYS A 115 1.01 -11.90 3.83
C LYS A 115 1.50 -10.46 3.55
N TRP A 116 0.77 -9.43 3.97
CA TRP A 116 1.23 -8.05 3.88
C TRP A 116 2.56 -7.83 4.61
N LYS A 117 2.70 -8.34 5.84
CA LYS A 117 3.95 -8.24 6.61
C LYS A 117 5.12 -8.91 5.88
N SER A 118 4.90 -10.09 5.30
CA SER A 118 5.92 -10.78 4.52
C SER A 118 6.34 -9.98 3.26
N LEU A 119 5.38 -9.35 2.56
CA LEU A 119 5.68 -8.47 1.44
C LEU A 119 6.49 -7.25 1.87
N PHE A 120 6.17 -6.68 3.05
CA PHE A 120 6.91 -5.54 3.58
C PHE A 120 8.36 -5.90 3.92
N ASP A 121 8.67 -7.14 4.31
CA ASP A 121 10.05 -7.60 4.50
C ASP A 121 10.83 -7.56 3.17
N GLY A 122 10.22 -8.02 2.07
CA GLY A 122 10.79 -7.90 0.73
C GLY A 122 11.02 -6.44 0.30
N PHE A 123 10.02 -5.59 0.50
CA PHE A 123 10.16 -4.16 0.23
C PHE A 123 11.19 -3.48 1.14
N ALA A 124 11.29 -3.89 2.42
CA ALA A 124 12.26 -3.33 3.35
C ALA A 124 13.70 -3.57 2.91
N PHE A 125 13.96 -4.72 2.26
CA PHE A 125 15.27 -4.99 1.66
C PHE A 125 15.59 -4.00 0.54
N LEU A 126 14.69 -3.81 -0.44
CA LEU A 126 14.84 -2.86 -1.54
C LEU A 126 14.95 -1.41 -1.04
N TRP A 127 14.12 -1.04 -0.07
CA TRP A 127 14.18 0.26 0.59
C TRP A 127 15.52 0.48 1.33
N GLY A 128 16.07 -0.58 1.95
CA GLY A 128 17.39 -0.56 2.58
C GLY A 128 18.54 -0.26 1.62
N GLN A 129 18.35 -0.53 0.32
CA GLN A 129 19.28 -0.15 -0.74
C GLN A 129 19.16 1.33 -1.18
N GLY A 130 18.26 2.10 -0.57
CA GLY A 130 18.02 3.50 -0.89
C GLY A 130 16.94 3.73 -1.95
N ARG A 131 16.10 2.74 -2.25
CA ARG A 131 15.00 2.84 -3.22
C ARG A 131 13.74 3.40 -2.58
N HIS A 132 13.05 4.29 -3.29
CA HIS A 132 11.69 4.68 -2.92
C HIS A 132 10.72 3.53 -3.20
N ILE A 133 9.75 3.35 -2.33
CA ILE A 133 8.63 2.42 -2.54
C ILE A 133 7.36 3.25 -2.60
N VAL A 134 6.67 3.21 -3.74
CA VAL A 134 5.46 3.98 -3.97
C VAL A 134 4.31 3.01 -4.25
N PHE A 135 3.26 3.09 -3.44
CA PHE A 135 2.00 2.41 -3.72
C PHE A 135 1.02 3.42 -4.30
N THR A 136 0.35 3.06 -5.38
CA THR A 136 -0.89 3.73 -5.78
C THR A 136 -2.07 2.91 -5.25
N CYS A 137 -3.20 3.55 -5.01
CA CYS A 137 -4.41 2.89 -4.50
C CYS A 137 -5.65 3.67 -4.91
N HIS A 138 -6.77 2.99 -5.12
CA HIS A 138 -8.06 3.65 -5.27
C HIS A 138 -8.54 4.21 -3.94
N GLU A 139 -9.49 5.13 -4.00
CA GLU A 139 -10.15 5.64 -2.81
C GLU A 139 -11.44 4.88 -2.53
N MET A 140 -11.87 4.92 -1.29
CA MET A 140 -13.21 4.57 -0.88
C MET A 140 -13.73 5.53 0.17
N ILE A 141 -15.05 5.65 0.25
CA ILE A 141 -15.72 6.38 1.32
C ILE A 141 -16.15 5.39 2.39
N GLU A 142 -15.78 5.67 3.63
CA GLU A 142 -16.19 4.90 4.80
C GLU A 142 -16.93 5.78 5.78
N LYS A 143 -17.94 5.22 6.44
CA LYS A 143 -18.66 5.89 7.54
C LYS A 143 -17.87 5.74 8.82
N PHE A 144 -17.38 6.86 9.35
CA PHE A 144 -16.77 6.90 10.68
C PHE A 144 -17.86 7.05 11.74
N VAL A 145 -17.94 6.06 12.64
CA VAL A 145 -18.83 6.13 13.79
C VAL A 145 -18.14 6.97 14.86
N ASN A 146 -18.54 8.24 14.98
CA ASN A 146 -17.93 9.17 15.92
C ASN A 146 -18.47 8.90 17.34
N PRO A 147 -17.61 8.54 18.33
CA PRO A 147 -18.05 8.30 19.70
C PRO A 147 -18.45 9.60 20.44
N GLU A 148 -18.05 10.77 19.95
CA GLU A 148 -18.26 12.06 20.59
C GLU A 148 -19.33 12.94 19.90
N GLY A 149 -19.98 12.44 18.84
CA GLY A 149 -20.95 13.21 18.08
C GLY A 149 -21.55 12.46 16.90
N ASP A 150 -22.00 13.21 15.90
CA ASP A 150 -22.58 12.62 14.69
C ASP A 150 -21.55 11.85 13.88
N SER A 151 -21.98 10.70 13.33
CA SER A 151 -21.18 9.92 12.40
C SER A 151 -21.03 10.68 11.08
N TYR A 152 -19.87 10.55 10.45
CA TYR A 152 -19.58 11.21 9.19
C TYR A 152 -18.87 10.26 8.22
N ASN A 153 -18.85 10.63 6.93
CA ASN A 153 -18.13 9.91 5.90
C ASN A 153 -16.74 10.52 5.72
N TYR A 154 -15.73 9.65 5.50
CA TYR A 154 -14.39 10.11 5.18
C TYR A 154 -13.77 9.25 4.07
N TRP A 155 -12.83 9.83 3.34
CA TRP A 155 -12.07 9.15 2.30
C TRP A 155 -10.85 8.42 2.88
N ARG A 156 -10.66 7.20 2.43
CA ARG A 156 -9.48 6.40 2.76
C ARG A 156 -9.05 5.52 1.58
N PRO A 157 -7.84 4.93 1.62
CA PRO A 157 -7.43 3.93 0.63
C PRO A 157 -8.41 2.75 0.58
N SER A 158 -8.72 2.28 -0.63
CA SER A 158 -9.64 1.18 -0.91
C SER A 158 -9.02 -0.18 -0.60
N LEU A 159 -8.61 -0.37 0.64
CA LEU A 159 -8.06 -1.61 1.18
C LEU A 159 -8.97 -2.13 2.29
N HIS A 160 -8.99 -3.42 2.52
CA HIS A 160 -9.66 -3.98 3.69
C HIS A 160 -9.08 -3.37 4.98
N VAL A 161 -9.87 -3.22 6.02
CA VAL A 161 -9.47 -2.50 7.27
C VAL A 161 -8.11 -2.96 7.80
N LYS A 162 -7.83 -4.27 7.82
CA LYS A 162 -6.54 -4.80 8.27
C LYS A 162 -5.39 -4.49 7.30
N GLY A 163 -5.62 -4.64 5.99
CA GLY A 163 -4.64 -4.28 4.96
C GLY A 163 -4.34 -2.78 4.95
N SER A 164 -5.38 -1.95 5.03
CA SER A 164 -5.25 -0.49 5.10
C SER A 164 -4.40 -0.07 6.31
N GLY A 165 -4.67 -0.64 7.49
CA GLY A 165 -3.89 -0.38 8.70
C GLY A 165 -2.42 -0.73 8.49
N CYS A 166 -2.12 -1.92 7.97
CA CYS A 166 -0.74 -2.36 7.71
C CYS A 166 -0.02 -1.44 6.72
N VAL A 167 -0.64 -1.12 5.58
CA VAL A 167 -0.03 -0.30 4.52
C VAL A 167 0.18 1.14 4.99
N THR A 168 -0.83 1.77 5.60
CA THR A 168 -0.74 3.16 6.07
C THR A 168 0.26 3.32 7.23
N GLU A 169 0.35 2.32 8.12
CA GLU A 169 1.34 2.30 9.19
C GLU A 169 2.76 2.17 8.62
N TRP A 170 2.96 1.26 7.66
CA TRP A 170 4.25 0.99 7.05
C TRP A 170 4.76 2.16 6.20
N CYS A 171 3.89 2.87 5.48
CA CYS A 171 4.25 4.04 4.69
C CYS A 171 4.69 5.21 5.58
N ASP A 172 5.61 6.00 5.09
CA ASP A 172 6.08 7.24 5.74
C ASP A 172 5.16 8.41 5.40
N GLU A 173 4.65 8.46 4.18
CA GLU A 173 3.67 9.42 3.67
C GLU A 173 2.44 8.69 3.13
N VAL A 174 1.25 9.25 3.40
CA VAL A 174 -0.03 8.87 2.79
C VAL A 174 -0.63 10.13 2.20
N LEU A 175 -0.77 10.16 0.88
CA LEU A 175 -1.11 11.34 0.09
C LEU A 175 -2.43 11.11 -0.62
N PHE A 176 -3.40 12.00 -0.41
CA PHE A 176 -4.70 11.92 -1.02
C PHE A 176 -4.84 12.90 -2.18
N LEU A 177 -4.99 12.38 -3.39
CA LEU A 177 -5.23 13.18 -4.59
C LEU A 177 -6.72 13.37 -4.81
N ARG A 178 -7.15 14.60 -5.03
CA ARG A 178 -8.54 14.93 -5.31
C ARG A 178 -8.70 16.16 -6.19
N TYR A 179 -9.91 16.33 -6.75
CA TYR A 179 -10.31 17.57 -7.38
C TYR A 179 -10.85 18.57 -6.35
N ARG A 180 -10.55 19.85 -6.57
CA ARG A 180 -11.15 20.94 -5.79
C ARG A 180 -12.60 21.11 -6.20
N THR A 181 -13.50 20.70 -5.35
CA THR A 181 -14.94 20.78 -5.57
C THR A 181 -15.55 21.81 -4.62
N ASN A 182 -16.23 22.81 -5.17
CA ASN A 182 -17.04 23.73 -4.39
C ASN A 182 -18.51 23.33 -4.55
N THR A 183 -19.31 23.55 -3.51
CA THR A 183 -20.74 23.34 -3.57
C THR A 183 -21.46 24.67 -3.44
N ILE A 184 -22.43 24.92 -4.30
CA ILE A 184 -23.38 26.01 -4.14
C ILE A 184 -24.75 25.42 -3.84
N THR A 185 -25.48 26.10 -2.97
CA THR A 185 -26.89 25.78 -2.71
C THR A 185 -27.74 26.53 -3.71
N LYS A 186 -28.47 25.80 -4.57
CA LYS A 186 -29.50 26.37 -5.41
C LYS A 186 -30.84 26.19 -4.78
N GLU A 187 -31.68 27.25 -4.82
CA GLU A 187 -33.07 27.15 -4.43
C GLU A 187 -33.87 26.58 -5.60
N GLU A 188 -34.57 25.49 -5.35
CA GLU A 188 -35.57 24.93 -6.26
C GLU A 188 -36.95 25.40 -5.75
N GLY A 189 -37.94 25.53 -6.66
CA GLY A 189 -39.28 26.02 -6.31
C GLY A 189 -39.87 25.33 -5.08
N PHE A 190 -40.70 26.02 -4.33
CA PHE A 190 -41.28 25.61 -3.03
C PHE A 190 -40.31 25.57 -1.82
N GLY A 191 -39.21 26.32 -1.86
CA GLY A 191 -38.27 26.42 -0.73
C GLY A 191 -37.34 25.22 -0.55
N ALA A 192 -37.33 24.26 -1.47
CA ALA A 192 -36.37 23.18 -1.50
C ALA A 192 -34.98 23.72 -1.85
N LYS A 193 -33.98 23.32 -1.06
CA LYS A 193 -32.56 23.68 -1.30
C LYS A 193 -31.81 22.45 -1.80
N ARG A 194 -31.11 22.59 -2.93
CA ARG A 194 -30.27 21.54 -3.49
C ARG A 194 -28.81 22.02 -3.57
N ALA A 195 -27.90 21.22 -3.00
CA ALA A 195 -26.49 21.44 -3.18
C ALA A 195 -26.06 20.96 -4.58
N VAL A 196 -25.40 21.84 -5.34
CA VAL A 196 -24.85 21.54 -6.66
C VAL A 196 -23.34 21.73 -6.60
N ALA A 197 -22.60 20.71 -7.02
CA ALA A 197 -21.16 20.80 -7.11
C ALA A 197 -20.75 21.69 -8.30
N ILE A 198 -19.82 22.59 -8.07
CA ILE A 198 -19.18 23.44 -9.09
C ILE A 198 -17.66 23.36 -8.93
N GLY A 199 -16.93 23.46 -10.04
CA GLY A 199 -15.47 23.32 -10.09
C GLY A 199 -15.07 21.96 -10.65
N GLY A 200 -13.93 21.43 -10.23
CA GLY A 200 -13.57 20.04 -10.52
C GLY A 200 -12.51 19.84 -11.62
N LYS A 201 -11.79 20.90 -12.02
CA LYS A 201 -10.63 20.74 -12.91
C LYS A 201 -9.29 20.90 -12.18
N GLU A 202 -9.27 21.65 -11.10
CA GLU A 202 -8.07 21.82 -10.30
C GLU A 202 -7.82 20.60 -9.43
N ARG A 203 -6.66 19.99 -9.59
CA ARG A 203 -6.21 18.84 -8.78
C ARG A 203 -5.27 19.33 -7.69
N PHE A 204 -5.37 18.75 -6.52
CA PHE A 204 -4.45 18.96 -5.42
C PHE A 204 -4.24 17.66 -4.62
N MET A 205 -3.22 17.67 -3.81
CA MET A 205 -2.82 16.56 -2.98
C MET A 205 -2.90 16.97 -1.52
N CYS A 206 -3.74 16.28 -0.73
CA CYS A 206 -3.80 16.46 0.71
C CYS A 206 -2.67 15.66 1.35
N CYS A 207 -1.84 16.32 2.14
CA CYS A 207 -0.70 15.72 2.83
C CYS A 207 -0.98 15.44 4.32
N THR A 208 -1.93 16.16 4.92
CA THR A 208 -2.23 16.08 6.35
C THR A 208 -3.62 15.49 6.57
N LYS A 209 -3.74 14.59 7.56
CA LYS A 209 -5.01 13.98 7.96
C LYS A 209 -6.02 15.02 8.40
N SER A 210 -7.27 14.82 8.02
CA SER A 210 -8.42 15.60 8.49
C SER A 210 -9.58 14.69 8.87
N ALA A 211 -10.66 15.25 9.37
CA ALA A 211 -11.91 14.49 9.56
C ALA A 211 -12.47 13.95 8.23
N ALA A 212 -12.17 14.59 7.10
CA ALA A 212 -12.69 14.22 5.79
C ALA A 212 -11.87 13.14 5.08
N HIS A 213 -10.59 12.96 5.42
CA HIS A 213 -9.72 12.02 4.71
C HIS A 213 -8.54 11.53 5.55
N GLU A 214 -8.06 10.33 5.22
CA GLU A 214 -6.82 9.76 5.74
C GLU A 214 -5.63 10.39 5.03
N ALA A 215 -4.60 10.80 5.79
CA ALA A 215 -3.31 11.20 5.26
C ALA A 215 -2.22 11.06 6.33
N LYS A 216 -0.94 11.08 5.91
CA LYS A 216 0.21 10.98 6.80
C LYS A 216 1.38 11.76 6.23
N ASN A 217 2.00 12.57 7.05
CA ASN A 217 3.05 13.49 6.63
C ASN A 217 4.18 13.53 7.66
N ARG A 218 5.25 12.79 7.39
CA ARG A 218 6.47 12.80 8.24
C ARG A 218 7.53 13.78 7.72
N LEU A 219 7.30 14.38 6.55
CA LEU A 219 8.22 15.33 5.92
C LEU A 219 7.99 16.77 6.36
N GLY A 220 6.86 17.06 7.01
CA GLY A 220 6.47 18.44 7.37
C GLY A 220 6.04 19.26 6.15
N MET A 221 5.43 18.59 5.16
CA MET A 221 4.79 19.24 4.02
C MET A 221 3.59 20.07 4.49
N PRO A 222 3.19 21.14 3.77
CA PRO A 222 1.94 21.84 4.03
C PRO A 222 0.74 20.90 3.82
N ASP A 223 -0.44 21.32 4.30
CA ASP A 223 -1.66 20.50 4.25
C ASP A 223 -2.05 20.13 2.81
N GLU A 224 -1.82 21.03 1.87
CA GLU A 224 -2.11 20.83 0.45
C GLU A 224 -0.90 21.20 -0.42
N LEU A 225 -0.66 20.41 -1.46
CA LEU A 225 0.34 20.65 -2.49
C LEU A 225 -0.23 20.39 -3.89
N PRO A 226 0.35 20.98 -4.95
CA PRO A 226 0.12 20.51 -6.31
C PRO A 226 0.52 19.03 -6.44
N PRO A 227 -0.23 18.20 -7.22
CA PRO A 227 0.06 16.77 -7.35
C PRO A 227 1.21 16.55 -8.35
N THR A 228 2.40 17.02 -8.02
CA THR A 228 3.63 16.90 -8.80
C THR A 228 4.79 16.44 -7.91
N PHE A 229 5.69 15.67 -8.49
CA PHE A 229 6.90 15.24 -7.76
C PHE A 229 7.77 16.43 -7.32
N GLU A 230 7.86 17.48 -8.14
CA GLU A 230 8.62 18.69 -7.79
C GLU A 230 8.13 19.32 -6.47
N ALA A 231 6.83 19.33 -6.25
CA ALA A 231 6.26 19.85 -5.00
C ALA A 231 6.66 19.01 -3.79
N ILE A 232 6.77 17.68 -3.96
CA ILE A 232 7.19 16.75 -2.90
C ILE A 232 8.71 16.78 -2.72
N ALA A 233 9.48 16.85 -3.82
CA ALA A 233 10.93 16.74 -3.85
C ALA A 233 11.65 17.72 -2.93
N ARG A 234 11.07 18.91 -2.70
CA ARG A 234 11.60 19.95 -1.80
C ARG A 234 11.70 19.49 -0.34
N TYR A 235 10.91 18.51 0.04
CA TYR A 235 10.83 17.97 1.39
C TYR A 235 11.56 16.64 1.53
N LEU A 236 11.89 15.98 0.39
CA LEU A 236 12.58 14.70 0.41
C LEU A 236 14.02 14.88 0.92
N PRO A 237 14.47 14.00 1.81
CA PRO A 237 15.87 14.00 2.21
C PRO A 237 16.75 13.59 1.02
N PRO A 238 17.98 14.09 0.91
CA PRO A 238 18.93 13.63 -0.08
C PRO A 238 19.25 12.16 0.21
N VAL A 239 18.89 11.29 -0.72
CA VAL A 239 19.14 9.85 -0.62
C VAL A 239 20.14 9.46 -1.70
N GLN A 240 21.15 8.68 -1.32
CA GLN A 240 22.04 8.06 -2.29
C GLN A 240 21.57 6.62 -2.54
N PHE A 241 21.15 6.34 -3.73
CA PHE A 241 20.94 4.98 -4.20
C PHE A 241 22.28 4.24 -4.21
N GLN A 242 22.35 3.12 -3.50
CA GLN A 242 23.63 2.39 -3.33
C GLN A 242 23.89 1.37 -4.45
N GLY A 243 22.97 1.23 -5.40
CA GLY A 243 23.06 0.24 -6.48
C GLY A 243 23.18 -1.19 -5.95
N ASN A 244 23.84 -2.04 -6.75
CA ASN A 244 24.12 -3.45 -6.44
C ASN A 244 25.15 -3.69 -5.31
N ARG A 245 25.37 -2.75 -4.41
CA ARG A 245 26.18 -3.05 -3.23
C ARG A 245 25.38 -4.02 -2.35
N PRO A 246 25.92 -5.22 -2.04
CA PRO A 246 25.28 -6.08 -1.06
C PRO A 246 25.07 -5.24 0.20
N ALA A 247 23.82 -5.12 0.65
CA ALA A 247 23.51 -4.45 1.89
C ALA A 247 24.47 -5.01 2.96
N ALA A 248 25.24 -4.14 3.62
CA ALA A 248 26.14 -4.57 4.67
C ALA A 248 25.29 -5.37 5.67
N ALA A 249 25.40 -6.70 5.57
CA ALA A 249 24.82 -7.75 6.39
C ALA A 249 23.67 -7.28 7.31
N VAL A 250 22.50 -7.08 6.76
CA VAL A 250 21.29 -7.40 7.53
C VAL A 250 21.22 -8.92 7.44
N GLU A 251 21.68 -9.61 8.47
CA GLU A 251 21.46 -11.05 8.57
C GLU A 251 19.96 -11.29 8.30
N PRO A 252 19.61 -12.21 7.39
CA PRO A 252 18.21 -12.54 7.18
C PRO A 252 17.66 -12.97 8.53
N VAL A 253 16.65 -12.27 9.00
CA VAL A 253 15.88 -12.69 10.16
C VAL A 253 15.35 -14.08 9.78
N LYS A 254 15.95 -15.12 10.35
CA LYS A 254 15.47 -16.49 10.15
C LYS A 254 13.99 -16.48 10.47
N PRO A 255 13.13 -16.98 9.57
CA PRO A 255 11.71 -17.08 9.86
C PRO A 255 11.57 -17.82 11.18
N ALA A 256 10.86 -17.24 12.12
CA ALA A 256 10.56 -17.89 13.38
C ALA A 256 9.87 -19.21 13.02
N LYS A 257 10.52 -20.34 13.33
CA LYS A 257 9.90 -21.65 13.20
C LYS A 257 8.72 -21.68 14.17
N GLY A 258 7.59 -21.22 13.71
CA GLY A 258 6.32 -21.41 14.39
C GLY A 258 5.94 -22.87 14.26
N ASN A 259 6.31 -23.70 15.23
CA ASN A 259 5.72 -25.01 15.37
C ASN A 259 4.24 -24.83 15.69
N ILE A 260 3.40 -24.86 14.66
CA ILE A 260 1.97 -25.04 14.85
C ILE A 260 1.74 -26.52 15.12
N THR A 261 1.91 -26.93 16.37
CA THR A 261 1.40 -28.22 16.87
C THR A 261 -0.12 -28.07 17.03
N GLY A 262 -0.86 -28.28 15.95
CA GLY A 262 -2.28 -28.51 16.03
C GLY A 262 -2.55 -29.91 16.59
N ILE A 263 -2.94 -30.00 17.87
CA ILE A 263 -3.44 -31.24 18.44
C ILE A 263 -4.84 -31.47 17.87
N VAL A 264 -4.93 -32.27 16.80
CA VAL A 264 -6.19 -32.88 16.41
C VAL A 264 -6.42 -34.05 17.35
N ARG A 265 -7.36 -33.93 18.26
CA ARG A 265 -7.86 -35.07 19.03
C ARG A 265 -8.87 -35.83 18.19
N ASP A 266 -8.43 -36.88 17.53
CA ASP A 266 -9.33 -37.89 17.02
C ASP A 266 -9.45 -38.99 18.06
N GLY A 267 -10.68 -39.34 18.38
CA GLY A 267 -11.02 -40.32 19.41
C GLY A 267 -10.96 -41.75 18.88
N SER A 268 -9.81 -42.23 18.45
CA SER A 268 -9.47 -43.66 18.49
C SER A 268 -8.09 -43.90 17.82
N SER A 269 -7.21 -44.58 18.61
CA SER A 269 -5.96 -45.26 18.23
C SER A 269 -4.79 -44.43 17.66
N LYS A 270 -3.77 -44.41 18.47
CA LYS A 270 -2.33 -44.19 18.29
C LYS A 270 -1.76 -44.37 16.87
N SER A 271 -1.34 -43.24 16.26
CA SER A 271 -0.07 -43.15 15.51
C SER A 271 0.23 -41.70 15.19
N ASN A 272 1.43 -41.22 15.60
CA ASN A 272 1.93 -39.90 15.27
C ASN A 272 2.46 -39.92 13.83
N VAL A 273 1.87 -39.13 12.96
CA VAL A 273 2.44 -38.80 11.63
C VAL A 273 2.90 -37.36 11.66
N VAL A 274 4.21 -37.16 11.59
CA VAL A 274 4.83 -35.84 11.39
C VAL A 274 4.92 -35.63 9.89
N VAL A 275 4.14 -34.67 9.37
CA VAL A 275 4.31 -34.19 7.99
C VAL A 275 5.06 -32.84 8.08
N GLY A 276 6.34 -32.89 7.76
CA GLY A 276 7.16 -31.71 7.56
C GLY A 276 6.96 -31.20 6.11
N VAL A 277 6.47 -29.99 5.96
CA VAL A 277 6.55 -29.27 4.69
C VAL A 277 7.68 -28.28 4.81
N GLU A 278 8.79 -28.55 4.14
CA GLU A 278 9.87 -27.58 3.94
C GLU A 278 9.42 -26.54 2.92
N SER A 279 9.36 -25.29 3.36
CA SER A 279 9.25 -24.12 2.48
C SER A 279 10.66 -23.70 2.07
N PRO A 280 10.93 -23.37 0.79
CA PRO A 280 12.26 -23.03 0.30
C PRO A 280 12.67 -21.55 0.54
N PHE A 281 12.18 -20.92 1.61
CA PHE A 281 12.63 -19.58 1.99
C PHE A 281 12.82 -19.49 3.51
#